data_897462534976d720ea85a2694f7a5e79
#
_entry.id   897462534976d720ea85a2694f7a5e79
#
_cell.length_a   1.000
_cell.length_b   1.000
_cell.length_c   1.000
_cell.angle_alpha   90.00
_cell.angle_beta   90.00
_cell.angle_gamma   90.00
#
_symmetry.space_group_name_H-M   'P 1'
#
loop_
_entity.id
_entity.type
_entity.pdbx_description
1 polymer ?
#
loop_
_entity_poly.entity_id
_entity_poly.type
_entity_poly.pdbx_seq_one_letter_code
_entity_poly.pdbx_strand_id
1 'polypeptide(L)'
;MTTSDATTQTLAELGISDFTHIDSLLDEFKNLDDRFEQDCTAVLSDPTAWTALRDKWLGRKSGILTRIKENWLEKTANRELKRQVGQSFNERRLRVTARIEELHASLDAVAEQSALARDKIDLSLPGIERSIGTRHLIRQTYDELLRIFSAIGFSVVAGPEIETPYYNFEALNIPEHHPARDNMDTFYIAGGRDGHLLRTHTSPMQIRTMEKQKPPVRIVVPGKVYRRDNPDATHGYMFHQIEGLAVDTDITFCDFKGTVDYFAREFLGPKTKTRLRPSYFPFTEPSAEVDATCHVCGGTGCRVCKQSGWIELFGAGMVNPAVYGFVGYDPEKYSGFAFGMGVDRLAMMKYGVTEVPLLFQNDVRFLKQFP
;
A
#
# COMPACT_ATOMS: atom_id res chain seq x y z
N MET A 1 74.14 -32.42 -5.18
CA MET A 1 73.74 -31.67 -6.37
C MET A 1 74.11 -30.23 -6.15
N THR A 2 75.01 -29.74 -6.92
CA THR A 2 75.62 -28.42 -6.74
C THR A 2 74.59 -27.34 -7.18
N THR A 3 74.60 -26.22 -6.51
CA THR A 3 73.74 -25.04 -6.76
C THR A 3 73.86 -24.50 -8.19
N SER A 4 74.82 -24.97 -8.97
CA SER A 4 74.98 -24.70 -10.40
C SER A 4 73.84 -25.35 -11.25
N ASP A 5 73.42 -26.58 -10.93
CA ASP A 5 72.51 -27.34 -11.77
C ASP A 5 71.06 -26.74 -11.83
N ALA A 6 70.57 -26.26 -10.72
CA ALA A 6 69.21 -25.73 -10.68
C ALA A 6 69.06 -24.36 -11.41
N THR A 7 70.15 -23.54 -11.35
CA THR A 7 70.19 -22.24 -12.05
C THR A 7 70.38 -22.44 -13.54
N THR A 8 71.31 -23.29 -13.93
CA THR A 8 71.53 -23.68 -15.32
C THR A 8 70.30 -24.23 -15.96
N GLN A 9 69.61 -25.13 -15.27
CA GLN A 9 68.35 -25.69 -15.76
C GLN A 9 67.27 -24.61 -15.93
N THR A 10 67.10 -23.67 -15.00
CA THR A 10 66.14 -22.57 -15.10
C THR A 10 66.46 -21.62 -16.25
N LEU A 11 67.73 -21.26 -16.43
CA LEU A 11 68.16 -20.39 -17.52
C LEU A 11 68.03 -21.10 -18.88
N ALA A 12 68.36 -22.38 -18.95
CA ALA A 12 68.26 -23.20 -20.15
C ALA A 12 66.75 -23.35 -20.58
N GLU A 13 65.84 -23.56 -19.63
CA GLU A 13 64.38 -23.57 -19.86
C GLU A 13 63.86 -22.25 -20.47
N LEU A 14 64.57 -21.14 -20.19
CA LEU A 14 64.29 -19.83 -20.72
C LEU A 14 65.07 -19.50 -22.00
N GLY A 15 65.84 -20.41 -22.50
CA GLY A 15 66.70 -20.22 -23.68
C GLY A 15 68.00 -19.44 -23.39
N ILE A 16 68.35 -19.27 -22.15
CA ILE A 16 69.62 -18.56 -21.72
C ILE A 16 70.71 -19.58 -21.57
N SER A 17 71.60 -19.56 -22.51
CA SER A 17 72.72 -20.57 -22.57
C SER A 17 74.01 -20.10 -22.01
N ASP A 18 74.33 -18.82 -22.02
CA ASP A 18 75.58 -18.24 -21.50
C ASP A 18 75.34 -17.23 -20.39
N PHE A 19 75.83 -17.49 -19.20
CA PHE A 19 75.81 -16.64 -18.00
C PHE A 19 77.15 -16.36 -17.38
N THR A 20 78.19 -16.52 -18.15
CA THR A 20 79.61 -16.30 -17.66
C THR A 20 80.11 -14.89 -18.02
N HIS A 21 79.62 -14.31 -19.12
CA HIS A 21 80.00 -12.99 -19.58
C HIS A 21 78.81 -11.99 -19.43
N ILE A 22 79.12 -10.76 -19.00
CA ILE A 22 78.10 -9.70 -18.73
C ILE A 22 77.29 -9.36 -19.98
N ASP A 23 77.92 -9.16 -21.11
CA ASP A 23 77.25 -8.77 -22.35
C ASP A 23 76.32 -9.83 -22.85
N SER A 24 76.70 -11.10 -22.82
CA SER A 24 75.88 -12.24 -23.16
C SER A 24 74.67 -12.35 -22.24
N LEU A 25 74.82 -12.10 -20.96
CA LEU A 25 73.74 -12.12 -19.96
C LEU A 25 72.73 -10.97 -20.18
N LEU A 26 73.21 -9.79 -20.55
CA LEU A 26 72.35 -8.64 -20.84
C LEU A 26 71.50 -8.84 -22.13
N ASP A 27 72.08 -9.50 -23.13
CA ASP A 27 71.39 -9.88 -24.33
C ASP A 27 70.37 -11.00 -24.09
N GLU A 28 70.67 -11.97 -23.27
CA GLU A 28 69.74 -13.01 -22.87
C GLU A 28 68.60 -12.47 -22.04
N PHE A 29 68.78 -11.42 -21.23
CA PHE A 29 67.71 -10.73 -20.56
C PHE A 29 66.76 -9.99 -21.51
N LYS A 30 67.20 -9.58 -22.70
CA LYS A 30 66.29 -9.07 -23.73
C LYS A 30 65.36 -10.17 -24.26
N ASN A 31 65.89 -11.38 -24.50
CA ASN A 31 65.10 -12.52 -24.89
C ASN A 31 64.02 -12.86 -23.81
N LEU A 32 64.37 -12.67 -22.53
CA LEU A 32 63.41 -12.83 -21.44
C LEU A 32 62.28 -11.79 -21.50
N ASP A 33 62.64 -10.56 -21.83
CA ASP A 33 61.66 -9.47 -22.01
C ASP A 33 60.72 -9.76 -23.17
N ASP A 34 61.21 -10.23 -24.31
CA ASP A 34 60.39 -10.59 -25.46
C ASP A 34 59.41 -11.75 -25.14
N ARG A 35 59.91 -12.74 -24.42
CA ARG A 35 59.07 -13.87 -23.97
C ARG A 35 57.99 -13.44 -22.99
N PHE A 36 58.31 -12.49 -22.09
CA PHE A 36 57.32 -11.90 -21.20
C PHE A 36 56.20 -11.17 -21.97
N GLU A 37 56.54 -10.36 -22.97
CA GLU A 37 55.55 -9.67 -23.80
C GLU A 37 54.69 -10.64 -24.65
N GLN A 38 55.29 -11.75 -25.12
CA GLN A 38 54.49 -12.80 -25.78
C GLN A 38 53.50 -13.43 -24.80
N ASP A 39 53.92 -13.77 -23.59
CA ASP A 39 53.03 -14.29 -22.55
C ASP A 39 51.94 -13.26 -22.18
N CYS A 40 52.24 -11.97 -22.11
CA CYS A 40 51.26 -10.91 -21.89
C CYS A 40 50.23 -10.83 -23.04
N THR A 41 50.68 -10.97 -24.28
CA THR A 41 49.80 -10.97 -25.45
C THR A 41 48.82 -12.15 -25.44
N ALA A 42 49.26 -13.31 -24.99
CA ALA A 42 48.39 -14.48 -24.85
C ALA A 42 47.28 -14.28 -23.81
N VAL A 43 47.51 -13.54 -22.73
CA VAL A 43 46.51 -13.23 -21.68
C VAL A 43 45.44 -12.26 -22.21
N LEU A 44 45.78 -11.38 -23.14
CA LEU A 44 44.79 -10.52 -23.78
C LEU A 44 43.71 -11.32 -24.57
N SER A 45 44.07 -12.51 -25.04
CA SER A 45 43.16 -13.44 -25.72
C SER A 45 42.37 -14.32 -24.73
N ASP A 46 42.87 -14.54 -23.52
CA ASP A 46 42.23 -15.31 -22.46
C ASP A 46 42.42 -14.65 -21.09
N PRO A 47 41.53 -13.79 -20.68
CA PRO A 47 41.61 -13.08 -19.40
C PRO A 47 41.72 -14.00 -18.18
N THR A 48 41.24 -15.24 -18.27
CA THR A 48 41.34 -16.20 -17.14
C THR A 48 42.78 -16.65 -16.85
N ALA A 49 43.66 -16.50 -17.85
CA ALA A 49 45.07 -16.87 -17.75
C ALA A 49 45.94 -15.86 -16.96
N TRP A 50 45.39 -14.71 -16.54
CA TRP A 50 46.15 -13.67 -15.82
C TRP A 50 46.80 -14.18 -14.54
N THR A 51 46.11 -14.96 -13.74
CA THR A 51 46.67 -15.53 -12.50
C THR A 51 47.83 -16.45 -12.81
N ALA A 52 47.71 -17.25 -13.86
CA ALA A 52 48.81 -18.13 -14.30
C ALA A 52 50.03 -17.35 -14.79
N LEU A 53 49.82 -16.25 -15.54
CA LEU A 53 50.89 -15.33 -15.96
C LEU A 53 51.63 -14.75 -14.75
N ARG A 54 50.89 -14.19 -13.80
CA ARG A 54 51.43 -13.61 -12.59
C ARG A 54 52.24 -14.64 -11.81
N ASP A 55 51.72 -15.82 -11.59
CA ASP A 55 52.36 -16.88 -10.83
C ASP A 55 53.59 -17.46 -11.57
N LYS A 56 53.55 -17.53 -12.91
CA LYS A 56 54.67 -17.93 -13.76
C LYS A 56 55.85 -16.97 -13.62
N TRP A 57 55.63 -15.66 -13.60
CA TRP A 57 56.68 -14.65 -13.60
C TRP A 57 57.07 -14.15 -12.19
N LEU A 58 56.11 -13.93 -11.30
CA LEU A 58 56.26 -13.33 -9.98
C LEU A 58 55.97 -14.27 -8.81
N GLY A 59 55.67 -15.54 -9.07
CA GLY A 59 55.33 -16.52 -8.05
C GLY A 59 56.44 -16.62 -6.99
N ARG A 60 56.08 -16.62 -5.70
CA ARG A 60 57.02 -16.57 -4.56
C ARG A 60 58.01 -17.76 -4.52
N LYS A 61 57.61 -18.93 -4.94
CA LYS A 61 58.44 -20.17 -4.88
C LYS A 61 58.90 -20.64 -6.27
N SER A 62 58.08 -20.46 -7.29
CA SER A 62 58.31 -21.03 -8.63
C SER A 62 58.38 -19.98 -9.73
N GLY A 63 58.16 -18.71 -9.41
CA GLY A 63 58.22 -17.63 -10.39
C GLY A 63 59.60 -17.51 -11.05
N ILE A 64 59.61 -17.25 -12.36
CA ILE A 64 60.84 -17.16 -13.17
C ILE A 64 61.80 -16.14 -12.54
N LEU A 65 61.34 -14.94 -12.24
CA LEU A 65 62.20 -13.91 -11.64
C LEU A 65 62.67 -14.28 -10.22
N THR A 66 61.87 -14.96 -9.44
CA THR A 66 62.23 -15.43 -8.09
C THR A 66 63.32 -16.50 -8.20
N ARG A 67 63.16 -17.46 -9.09
CA ARG A 67 64.16 -18.52 -9.32
C ARG A 67 65.50 -17.95 -9.81
N ILE A 68 65.49 -17.00 -10.72
CA ILE A 68 66.70 -16.30 -11.20
C ILE A 68 67.37 -15.57 -10.05
N LYS A 69 66.70 -14.86 -9.24
CA LYS A 69 67.23 -14.14 -8.08
C LYS A 69 67.89 -15.09 -7.07
N GLU A 70 67.15 -16.08 -6.58
CA GLU A 70 67.55 -16.96 -5.50
C GLU A 70 68.66 -17.95 -5.91
N ASN A 71 68.51 -18.52 -7.10
CA ASN A 71 69.42 -19.57 -7.52
C ASN A 71 70.71 -19.07 -8.22
N TRP A 72 70.66 -17.90 -8.81
CA TRP A 72 71.76 -17.36 -9.55
C TRP A 72 72.31 -16.06 -8.94
N LEU A 73 71.52 -14.96 -8.93
CA LEU A 73 72.04 -13.65 -8.53
C LEU A 73 72.53 -13.59 -7.07
N GLU A 74 71.83 -14.25 -6.16
CA GLU A 74 72.26 -14.28 -4.73
C GLU A 74 73.47 -15.18 -4.49
N LYS A 75 73.61 -16.23 -5.27
CA LYS A 75 74.70 -17.23 -5.12
C LYS A 75 75.98 -16.94 -5.92
N THR A 76 75.95 -15.90 -6.80
CA THR A 76 77.05 -15.50 -7.60
C THR A 76 78.20 -14.90 -6.74
N ALA A 77 79.35 -15.46 -6.80
CA ALA A 77 80.55 -15.03 -6.03
C ALA A 77 81.20 -13.78 -6.60
N ASN A 78 81.03 -13.52 -7.93
CA ASN A 78 81.62 -12.34 -8.58
C ASN A 78 80.86 -11.07 -8.23
N ARG A 79 81.46 -10.22 -7.41
CA ARG A 79 80.87 -9.00 -6.85
C ARG A 79 80.55 -7.94 -7.89
N GLU A 80 81.34 -7.77 -8.91
CA GLU A 80 81.14 -6.82 -10.00
C GLU A 80 80.03 -7.26 -10.91
N LEU A 81 79.96 -8.52 -11.30
CA LEU A 81 78.87 -9.12 -12.08
C LEU A 81 77.57 -8.97 -11.33
N LYS A 82 77.55 -9.26 -10.04
CA LYS A 82 76.36 -9.15 -9.18
C LYS A 82 75.86 -7.72 -9.14
N ARG A 83 76.71 -6.70 -9.10
CA ARG A 83 76.27 -5.29 -9.06
C ARG A 83 75.62 -4.84 -10.37
N GLN A 84 76.26 -5.08 -11.48
CA GLN A 84 75.85 -4.64 -12.80
C GLN A 84 74.58 -5.38 -13.28
N VAL A 85 74.56 -6.67 -13.18
CA VAL A 85 73.39 -7.51 -13.53
C VAL A 85 72.26 -7.35 -12.55
N GLY A 86 72.54 -7.14 -11.27
CA GLY A 86 71.58 -6.91 -10.23
C GLY A 86 70.73 -5.64 -10.47
N GLN A 87 71.34 -4.59 -10.96
CA GLN A 87 70.63 -3.36 -11.32
C GLN A 87 69.62 -3.65 -12.49
N SER A 88 70.17 -4.22 -13.58
CA SER A 88 69.34 -4.60 -14.77
C SER A 88 68.24 -5.57 -14.40
N PHE A 89 68.47 -6.52 -13.51
CA PHE A 89 67.43 -7.45 -13.03
C PHE A 89 66.34 -6.73 -12.22
N ASN A 90 66.68 -5.80 -11.34
CA ASN A 90 65.70 -5.03 -10.56
C ASN A 90 64.83 -4.15 -11.45
N GLU A 91 65.39 -3.51 -12.46
CA GLU A 91 64.65 -2.72 -13.44
C GLU A 91 63.62 -3.60 -14.18
N ARG A 92 64.04 -4.81 -14.60
CA ARG A 92 63.12 -5.78 -15.24
C ARG A 92 62.02 -6.24 -14.31
N ARG A 93 62.38 -6.55 -13.06
CA ARG A 93 61.38 -6.96 -12.07
C ARG A 93 60.32 -5.89 -11.85
N LEU A 94 60.74 -4.63 -11.74
CA LEU A 94 59.81 -3.51 -11.61
C LEU A 94 58.92 -3.37 -12.86
N ARG A 95 59.53 -3.47 -14.07
CA ARG A 95 58.76 -3.40 -15.34
C ARG A 95 57.75 -4.55 -15.48
N VAL A 96 58.16 -5.77 -15.16
CA VAL A 96 57.26 -6.94 -15.20
C VAL A 96 56.12 -6.78 -14.20
N THR A 97 56.44 -6.31 -12.98
CA THR A 97 55.40 -6.07 -11.97
C THR A 97 54.36 -5.02 -12.43
N ALA A 98 54.88 -3.87 -12.87
CA ALA A 98 54.01 -2.78 -13.36
C ALA A 98 53.16 -3.20 -14.57
N ARG A 99 53.75 -3.97 -15.51
CA ARG A 99 52.99 -4.45 -16.69
C ARG A 99 51.89 -5.46 -16.35
N ILE A 100 52.15 -6.34 -15.39
CA ILE A 100 51.13 -7.28 -14.90
C ILE A 100 49.99 -6.55 -14.20
N GLU A 101 50.29 -5.51 -13.40
CA GLU A 101 49.27 -4.67 -12.75
C GLU A 101 48.45 -3.86 -13.78
N GLU A 102 49.09 -3.29 -14.79
CA GLU A 102 48.42 -2.57 -15.89
C GLU A 102 47.50 -3.50 -16.68
N LEU A 103 47.94 -4.71 -17.01
CA LEU A 103 47.15 -5.71 -17.67
C LEU A 103 45.91 -6.08 -16.83
N HIS A 104 46.06 -6.27 -15.52
CA HIS A 104 44.95 -6.55 -14.62
C HIS A 104 43.92 -5.43 -14.65
N ALA A 105 44.36 -4.19 -14.46
CA ALA A 105 43.46 -3.04 -14.50
C ALA A 105 42.71 -2.90 -15.84
N SER A 106 43.38 -3.20 -16.97
CA SER A 106 42.75 -3.16 -18.29
C SER A 106 41.72 -4.26 -18.47
N LEU A 107 41.98 -5.46 -17.97
CA LEU A 107 41.02 -6.59 -18.02
C LEU A 107 39.80 -6.32 -17.10
N ASP A 108 40.00 -5.78 -15.91
CA ASP A 108 38.93 -5.38 -15.01
C ASP A 108 38.01 -4.33 -15.63
N ALA A 109 38.62 -3.29 -16.28
CA ALA A 109 37.86 -2.26 -16.95
C ALA A 109 36.99 -2.82 -18.11
N VAL A 110 37.51 -3.76 -18.90
CA VAL A 110 36.78 -4.43 -19.96
C VAL A 110 35.66 -5.32 -19.38
N ALA A 111 35.94 -6.03 -18.30
CA ALA A 111 34.94 -6.85 -17.59
C ALA A 111 33.79 -5.98 -17.03
N GLU A 112 34.10 -4.86 -16.41
CA GLU A 112 33.13 -3.91 -15.90
C GLU A 112 32.27 -3.30 -17.00
N GLN A 113 32.86 -2.86 -18.11
CA GLN A 113 32.11 -2.36 -19.27
C GLN A 113 31.18 -3.42 -19.85
N SER A 114 31.63 -4.67 -19.93
CA SER A 114 30.82 -5.78 -20.45
C SER A 114 29.68 -6.16 -19.50
N ALA A 115 29.87 -6.03 -18.19
CA ALA A 115 28.84 -6.21 -17.18
C ALA A 115 27.79 -5.11 -17.26
N LEU A 116 28.22 -3.85 -17.34
CA LEU A 116 27.33 -2.70 -17.53
C LEU A 116 26.50 -2.79 -18.82
N ALA A 117 27.11 -3.31 -19.91
CA ALA A 117 26.39 -3.50 -21.17
C ALA A 117 25.34 -4.63 -21.10
N ARG A 118 25.61 -5.70 -20.33
CA ARG A 118 24.65 -6.79 -20.10
C ARG A 118 23.49 -6.36 -19.21
N ASP A 119 23.75 -5.53 -18.21
CA ASP A 119 22.76 -5.08 -17.23
C ASP A 119 22.01 -3.81 -17.71
N LYS A 120 22.25 -3.37 -18.95
CA LYS A 120 21.57 -2.20 -19.51
C LYS A 120 20.07 -2.48 -19.65
N ILE A 121 19.29 -1.90 -18.72
CA ILE A 121 17.85 -1.95 -18.78
C ILE A 121 17.36 -0.92 -19.80
N ASP A 122 16.47 -1.34 -20.70
CA ASP A 122 15.78 -0.43 -21.60
C ASP A 122 14.72 0.36 -20.82
N LEU A 123 15.03 1.61 -20.50
CA LEU A 123 14.13 2.50 -19.76
C LEU A 123 12.93 2.98 -20.58
N SER A 124 12.89 2.70 -21.90
CA SER A 124 11.74 3.01 -22.73
C SER A 124 10.63 1.96 -22.60
N LEU A 125 10.95 0.77 -22.08
CA LEU A 125 9.95 -0.25 -21.81
C LEU A 125 9.14 0.13 -20.56
N PRO A 126 7.80 -0.05 -20.60
CA PRO A 126 6.97 0.19 -19.42
C PRO A 126 7.40 -0.75 -18.28
N GLY A 127 7.60 -0.18 -17.10
CA GLY A 127 7.86 -0.95 -15.88
C GLY A 127 6.64 -1.77 -15.45
N ILE A 128 6.82 -2.63 -14.46
CA ILE A 128 5.71 -3.35 -13.85
C ILE A 128 4.84 -2.33 -13.11
N GLU A 129 3.67 -2.00 -13.66
CA GLU A 129 2.65 -1.23 -12.97
C GLU A 129 2.12 -2.04 -11.77
N ARG A 130 2.42 -1.58 -10.57
CA ARG A 130 1.74 -2.08 -9.38
C ARG A 130 0.38 -1.41 -9.32
N SER A 131 -0.70 -2.17 -9.49
CA SER A 131 -2.04 -1.64 -9.29
C SER A 131 -2.17 -1.15 -7.84
N ILE A 132 -2.43 0.15 -7.68
CA ILE A 132 -2.85 0.71 -6.40
C ILE A 132 -4.28 0.22 -6.16
N GLY A 133 -4.55 -0.35 -5.00
CA GLY A 133 -5.90 -0.78 -4.63
C GLY A 133 -6.85 0.42 -4.58
N THR A 134 -8.12 0.19 -4.89
CA THR A 134 -9.18 1.20 -4.82
C THR A 134 -9.90 1.12 -3.48
N ARG A 135 -10.47 2.24 -3.03
CA ARG A 135 -11.35 2.23 -1.85
C ARG A 135 -12.66 1.53 -2.19
N HIS A 136 -13.15 0.70 -1.28
CA HIS A 136 -14.45 0.06 -1.43
C HIS A 136 -15.59 1.10 -1.56
N LEU A 137 -16.60 0.84 -2.39
CA LEU A 137 -17.71 1.78 -2.67
C LEU A 137 -18.43 2.27 -1.41
N ILE A 138 -18.70 1.38 -0.45
CA ILE A 138 -19.30 1.75 0.83
C ILE A 138 -18.42 2.77 1.57
N ARG A 139 -17.10 2.58 1.55
CA ARG A 139 -16.19 3.52 2.19
C ARG A 139 -16.16 4.87 1.49
N GLN A 140 -16.14 4.88 0.16
CA GLN A 140 -16.20 6.13 -0.61
C GLN A 140 -17.50 6.88 -0.32
N THR A 141 -18.64 6.15 -0.25
CA THR A 141 -19.94 6.73 0.09
C THR A 141 -19.96 7.31 1.51
N TYR A 142 -19.41 6.59 2.49
CA TYR A 142 -19.27 7.13 3.85
C TYR A 142 -18.42 8.40 3.88
N ASP A 143 -17.25 8.40 3.27
CA ASP A 143 -16.34 9.55 3.28
C ASP A 143 -17.04 10.80 2.69
N GLU A 144 -17.86 10.64 1.67
CA GLU A 144 -18.63 11.72 1.07
C GLU A 144 -19.79 12.19 1.98
N LEU A 145 -20.58 11.26 2.54
CA LEU A 145 -21.66 11.59 3.46
C LEU A 145 -21.14 12.34 4.70
N LEU A 146 -20.04 11.84 5.27
CA LEU A 146 -19.41 12.47 6.42
C LEU A 146 -18.90 13.88 6.08
N ARG A 147 -18.32 14.08 4.89
CA ARG A 147 -17.91 15.40 4.42
C ARG A 147 -19.10 16.36 4.31
N ILE A 148 -20.22 15.89 3.72
CA ILE A 148 -21.44 16.71 3.55
C ILE A 148 -21.98 17.15 4.91
N PHE A 149 -22.17 16.22 5.85
CA PHE A 149 -22.72 16.55 7.16
C PHE A 149 -21.76 17.34 8.05
N SER A 150 -20.46 17.06 7.99
CA SER A 150 -19.46 17.85 8.71
C SER A 150 -19.40 19.31 8.24
N ALA A 151 -19.64 19.55 6.93
CA ALA A 151 -19.68 20.92 6.38
C ALA A 151 -20.83 21.79 6.95
N ILE A 152 -21.88 21.16 7.47
CA ILE A 152 -23.02 21.86 8.13
C ILE A 152 -23.01 21.67 9.65
N GLY A 153 -21.86 21.32 10.24
CA GLY A 153 -21.63 21.35 11.68
C GLY A 153 -21.99 20.07 12.44
N PHE A 154 -22.18 18.93 11.76
CA PHE A 154 -22.35 17.66 12.45
C PHE A 154 -21.00 17.03 12.81
N SER A 155 -20.89 16.50 14.01
CA SER A 155 -19.75 15.74 14.51
C SER A 155 -19.98 14.24 14.28
N VAL A 156 -18.92 13.49 13.97
CA VAL A 156 -18.99 12.05 13.76
C VAL A 156 -18.82 11.32 15.09
N VAL A 157 -19.79 10.43 15.42
CA VAL A 157 -19.74 9.61 16.64
C VAL A 157 -19.85 8.14 16.26
N ALA A 158 -19.03 7.30 16.89
CA ALA A 158 -19.06 5.85 16.73
C ALA A 158 -19.51 5.16 18.02
N GLY A 159 -20.11 3.97 17.89
CA GLY A 159 -20.58 3.19 19.02
C GLY A 159 -20.52 1.68 18.82
N PRO A 160 -20.85 0.91 19.86
CA PRO A 160 -20.77 -0.55 19.82
C PRO A 160 -21.81 -1.14 18.85
N GLU A 161 -21.46 -2.27 18.23
CA GLU A 161 -22.38 -3.04 17.40
C GLU A 161 -23.27 -3.99 18.25
N ILE A 162 -22.79 -4.37 19.42
CA ILE A 162 -23.54 -5.14 20.42
C ILE A 162 -24.16 -4.18 21.40
N GLU A 163 -25.49 -4.22 21.51
CA GLU A 163 -26.28 -3.28 22.32
C GLU A 163 -27.18 -4.01 23.31
N THR A 164 -27.68 -3.25 24.29
CA THR A 164 -28.75 -3.68 25.18
C THR A 164 -30.11 -3.36 24.60
N PRO A 165 -31.18 -4.07 24.98
CA PRO A 165 -32.54 -3.74 24.61
C PRO A 165 -32.93 -2.30 24.97
N TYR A 166 -32.42 -1.79 26.09
CA TYR A 166 -32.65 -0.43 26.55
C TYR A 166 -32.25 0.62 25.48
N TYR A 167 -31.02 0.60 24.99
CA TYR A 167 -30.57 1.57 24.01
C TYR A 167 -31.12 1.33 22.61
N ASN A 168 -31.33 0.05 22.25
CA ASN A 168 -31.83 -0.27 20.91
C ASN A 168 -33.34 -0.07 20.74
N PHE A 169 -34.09 -0.10 21.84
CA PHE A 169 -35.56 -0.04 21.80
C PHE A 169 -36.15 0.91 22.83
N GLU A 170 -36.02 0.64 24.13
CA GLU A 170 -36.76 1.30 25.18
C GLU A 170 -36.56 2.81 25.21
N ALA A 171 -35.31 3.27 25.23
CA ALA A 171 -34.95 4.69 25.24
C ALA A 171 -35.34 5.41 23.92
N LEU A 172 -35.67 4.64 22.88
CA LEU A 172 -36.17 5.13 21.61
C LEU A 172 -37.72 5.03 21.50
N ASN A 173 -38.39 5.01 22.63
CA ASN A 173 -39.87 4.92 22.70
C ASN A 173 -40.44 3.63 22.09
N ILE A 174 -39.71 2.51 22.17
CA ILE A 174 -40.15 1.18 21.73
C ILE A 174 -40.16 0.24 22.94
N PRO A 175 -41.23 0.26 23.77
CA PRO A 175 -41.35 -0.60 24.94
C PRO A 175 -41.44 -2.10 24.55
N GLU A 176 -41.31 -2.98 25.53
CA GLU A 176 -41.20 -4.42 25.33
C GLU A 176 -42.28 -5.05 24.43
N HIS A 177 -43.52 -4.59 24.55
CA HIS A 177 -44.67 -5.13 23.81
C HIS A 177 -45.05 -4.26 22.61
N HIS A 178 -44.19 -3.35 22.14
CA HIS A 178 -44.50 -2.50 21.00
C HIS A 178 -44.39 -3.28 19.68
N PRO A 179 -45.39 -3.21 18.77
CA PRO A 179 -45.37 -3.96 17.50
C PRO A 179 -44.15 -3.69 16.61
N ALA A 180 -43.54 -2.52 16.73
CA ALA A 180 -42.33 -2.19 15.98
C ALA A 180 -41.14 -3.08 16.36
N ARG A 181 -41.15 -3.74 17.54
CA ARG A 181 -40.12 -4.70 17.94
C ARG A 181 -40.15 -5.97 17.08
N ASP A 182 -41.33 -6.45 16.79
CA ASP A 182 -41.55 -7.64 15.95
C ASP A 182 -41.15 -7.35 14.48
N ASN A 183 -41.35 -6.11 14.02
CA ASN A 183 -40.96 -5.69 12.68
C ASN A 183 -39.46 -5.48 12.50
N MET A 184 -38.69 -5.37 13.60
CA MET A 184 -37.24 -5.22 13.54
C MET A 184 -36.55 -6.57 13.81
N ASP A 185 -36.70 -7.54 12.91
CA ASP A 185 -36.11 -8.89 12.99
C ASP A 185 -34.67 -8.87 13.59
N THR A 186 -34.56 -9.12 14.89
CA THR A 186 -33.38 -8.85 15.70
C THR A 186 -32.56 -10.11 15.95
N PHE A 187 -31.23 -9.99 15.85
CA PHE A 187 -30.32 -11.03 16.29
C PHE A 187 -29.95 -10.83 17.78
N TYR A 188 -30.38 -11.75 18.63
CA TYR A 188 -29.99 -11.80 20.03
C TYR A 188 -28.75 -12.66 20.23
N ILE A 189 -27.86 -12.27 21.15
CA ILE A 189 -26.62 -12.98 21.45
C ILE A 189 -26.94 -14.17 22.36
N ALA A 190 -26.69 -15.39 21.90
CA ALA A 190 -26.87 -16.60 22.68
C ALA A 190 -25.93 -16.62 23.92
N GLY A 191 -26.46 -16.83 25.12
CA GLY A 191 -25.68 -16.80 26.35
C GLY A 191 -25.21 -15.41 26.79
N GLY A 192 -25.63 -14.35 26.07
CA GLY A 192 -25.41 -12.97 26.46
C GLY A 192 -26.16 -12.61 27.76
N ARG A 193 -25.56 -11.74 28.59
CA ARG A 193 -26.26 -11.19 29.76
C ARG A 193 -27.34 -10.24 29.29
N ASP A 194 -28.48 -10.19 29.97
CA ASP A 194 -29.51 -9.15 29.81
C ASP A 194 -30.08 -8.97 28.42
N GLY A 195 -30.13 -10.03 27.59
CA GLY A 195 -30.74 -9.97 26.25
C GLY A 195 -29.96 -9.13 25.25
N HIS A 196 -28.64 -9.03 25.36
CA HIS A 196 -27.82 -8.34 24.41
C HIS A 196 -28.09 -8.77 22.95
N LEU A 197 -28.01 -7.83 22.04
CA LEU A 197 -28.38 -8.00 20.64
C LEU A 197 -27.38 -7.30 19.70
N LEU A 198 -27.40 -7.67 18.45
CA LEU A 198 -26.76 -6.89 17.39
C LEU A 198 -27.71 -5.72 17.01
N ARG A 199 -27.20 -4.48 17.06
CA ARG A 199 -28.02 -3.29 16.84
C ARG A 199 -28.73 -3.32 15.48
N THR A 200 -30.02 -3.00 15.47
CA THR A 200 -30.86 -2.97 14.26
C THR A 200 -30.80 -1.64 13.51
N HIS A 201 -30.25 -0.62 14.13
CA HIS A 201 -30.02 0.73 13.64
C HIS A 201 -28.90 1.40 14.44
N THR A 202 -28.44 2.58 14.03
CA THR A 202 -27.40 3.30 14.75
C THR A 202 -27.92 4.31 15.78
N SER A 203 -29.26 4.41 15.94
CA SER A 203 -29.94 5.30 16.90
C SER A 203 -29.54 5.13 18.36
N PRO A 204 -29.05 3.96 18.89
CA PRO A 204 -28.52 3.86 20.23
C PRO A 204 -27.51 4.94 20.58
N MET A 205 -26.73 5.37 19.61
CA MET A 205 -25.74 6.41 19.82
C MET A 205 -26.31 7.80 20.00
N GLN A 206 -27.52 8.05 19.53
CA GLN A 206 -28.27 9.30 19.81
C GLN A 206 -28.51 9.39 21.33
N ILE A 207 -29.06 8.33 21.93
CA ILE A 207 -29.30 8.26 23.38
C ILE A 207 -27.99 8.39 24.16
N ARG A 208 -27.01 7.55 23.84
CA ARG A 208 -25.69 7.56 24.50
C ARG A 208 -24.97 8.91 24.43
N THR A 209 -25.21 9.68 23.37
CA THR A 209 -24.62 11.01 23.24
C THR A 209 -25.40 12.04 24.07
N MET A 210 -26.72 12.01 24.03
CA MET A 210 -27.56 12.92 24.80
C MET A 210 -27.45 12.71 26.31
N GLU A 211 -27.19 11.47 26.77
CA GLU A 211 -26.87 11.21 28.20
C GLU A 211 -25.58 11.86 28.67
N LYS A 212 -24.60 12.08 27.77
CA LYS A 212 -23.26 12.57 28.11
C LYS A 212 -23.10 14.08 27.96
N GLN A 213 -23.88 14.72 27.16
CA GLN A 213 -23.79 16.17 26.91
C GLN A 213 -25.16 16.81 26.83
N LYS A 214 -25.23 18.10 27.10
CA LYS A 214 -26.44 18.90 26.90
C LYS A 214 -26.46 19.54 25.51
N PRO A 215 -27.65 19.88 24.97
CA PRO A 215 -27.73 20.66 23.72
C PRO A 215 -26.86 21.94 23.76
N PRO A 216 -26.29 22.35 22.61
CA PRO A 216 -26.58 21.81 21.26
C PRO A 216 -25.91 20.47 20.98
N VAL A 217 -26.66 19.54 20.35
CA VAL A 217 -26.18 18.24 19.87
C VAL A 217 -26.38 18.20 18.36
N ARG A 218 -25.32 17.97 17.60
CA ARG A 218 -25.37 17.72 16.15
C ARG A 218 -24.40 16.62 15.83
N ILE A 219 -24.91 15.42 15.59
CA ILE A 219 -24.10 14.23 15.36
C ILE A 219 -24.58 13.43 14.15
N VAL A 220 -23.61 12.77 13.49
CA VAL A 220 -23.87 11.66 12.55
C VAL A 220 -23.19 10.40 13.04
N VAL A 221 -23.89 9.29 12.91
CA VAL A 221 -23.46 7.98 13.43
C VAL A 221 -23.40 6.99 12.28
N PRO A 222 -22.23 6.84 11.65
CA PRO A 222 -22.00 5.77 10.67
C PRO A 222 -21.77 4.44 11.37
N GLY A 223 -22.30 3.35 10.81
CA GLY A 223 -22.03 2.04 11.37
C GLY A 223 -22.75 0.90 10.66
N LYS A 224 -22.31 -0.33 10.97
CA LYS A 224 -23.02 -1.55 10.57
C LYS A 224 -24.21 -1.77 11.46
N VAL A 225 -25.26 -2.31 10.85
CA VAL A 225 -26.51 -2.71 11.51
C VAL A 225 -26.94 -4.08 11.02
N TYR A 226 -27.75 -4.76 11.80
CA TYR A 226 -28.04 -6.16 11.60
C TYR A 226 -29.55 -6.41 11.75
N ARG A 227 -30.15 -7.06 10.75
CA ARG A 227 -31.54 -7.49 10.77
C ARG A 227 -31.64 -8.91 10.26
N ARG A 228 -32.55 -9.71 10.79
CA ARG A 228 -32.74 -11.10 10.38
C ARG A 228 -33.57 -11.21 9.09
N ASP A 229 -33.35 -10.26 8.17
CA ASP A 229 -33.99 -10.29 6.86
C ASP A 229 -33.44 -11.46 6.02
N ASN A 230 -34.29 -12.03 5.19
CA ASN A 230 -33.84 -12.99 4.19
C ASN A 230 -33.05 -12.28 3.10
N PRO A 231 -31.79 -12.72 2.82
CA PRO A 231 -30.97 -12.11 1.77
C PRO A 231 -31.63 -12.22 0.40
N ASP A 232 -31.76 -11.09 -0.30
CA ASP A 232 -32.18 -11.01 -1.70
C ASP A 232 -31.32 -10.00 -2.47
N ALA A 233 -31.74 -9.60 -3.67
CA ALA A 233 -31.01 -8.61 -4.47
C ALA A 233 -30.94 -7.22 -3.81
N THR A 234 -31.81 -6.92 -2.87
CA THR A 234 -32.03 -5.58 -2.25
C THR A 234 -31.82 -5.57 -0.74
N HIS A 235 -31.79 -6.72 -0.11
CA HIS A 235 -31.66 -6.87 1.34
C HIS A 235 -30.54 -7.82 1.72
N GLY A 236 -29.93 -7.57 2.88
CA GLY A 236 -28.97 -8.44 3.51
C GLY A 236 -29.13 -8.42 5.04
N TYR A 237 -28.70 -9.47 5.71
CA TYR A 237 -28.75 -9.55 7.18
C TYR A 237 -27.81 -8.53 7.87
N MET A 238 -26.87 -7.97 7.16
CA MET A 238 -25.97 -6.90 7.60
C MET A 238 -25.90 -5.85 6.51
N PHE A 239 -26.04 -4.59 6.87
CA PHE A 239 -25.90 -3.45 5.97
C PHE A 239 -25.30 -2.26 6.70
N HIS A 240 -25.01 -1.20 5.98
CA HIS A 240 -24.41 0.01 6.53
C HIS A 240 -25.46 1.11 6.62
N GLN A 241 -25.43 1.81 7.73
CA GLN A 241 -26.35 2.92 8.00
C GLN A 241 -25.56 4.16 8.46
N ILE A 242 -26.08 5.33 8.15
CA ILE A 242 -25.68 6.59 8.76
C ILE A 242 -26.94 7.26 9.29
N GLU A 243 -26.97 7.58 10.57
CA GLU A 243 -28.04 8.35 11.18
C GLU A 243 -27.53 9.69 11.66
N GLY A 244 -28.41 10.69 11.59
CA GLY A 244 -28.13 12.02 12.10
C GLY A 244 -29.13 12.43 13.16
N LEU A 245 -28.65 13.21 14.14
CA LEU A 245 -29.44 13.85 15.19
C LEU A 245 -29.01 15.30 15.31
N ALA A 246 -29.97 16.21 15.33
CA ALA A 246 -29.76 17.59 15.73
C ALA A 246 -30.77 17.97 16.83
N VAL A 247 -30.29 18.44 17.98
CA VAL A 247 -31.09 18.90 19.11
C VAL A 247 -30.55 20.22 19.63
N ASP A 248 -31.40 21.22 19.70
CA ASP A 248 -31.08 22.54 20.25
C ASP A 248 -32.39 23.21 20.74
N THR A 249 -32.30 24.47 21.17
CA THR A 249 -33.44 25.32 21.34
C THR A 249 -33.93 25.76 19.97
N ASP A 250 -35.30 25.84 19.81
CA ASP A 250 -35.93 26.40 18.62
C ASP A 250 -35.72 25.70 17.27
N ILE A 251 -35.26 24.44 17.27
CA ILE A 251 -35.16 23.65 16.03
C ILE A 251 -36.57 23.35 15.48
N THR A 252 -36.78 23.69 14.22
CA THR A 252 -38.05 23.56 13.52
C THR A 252 -38.04 22.46 12.46
N PHE A 253 -39.21 22.10 11.97
CA PHE A 253 -39.36 21.21 10.80
C PHE A 253 -38.73 21.81 9.52
N CYS A 254 -38.62 23.18 9.45
CA CYS A 254 -37.97 23.84 8.35
C CYS A 254 -36.44 23.62 8.37
N ASP A 255 -35.82 23.57 9.55
CA ASP A 255 -34.38 23.26 9.71
C ASP A 255 -34.10 21.83 9.29
N PHE A 256 -34.98 20.89 9.68
CA PHE A 256 -34.92 19.51 9.20
C PHE A 256 -34.99 19.45 7.67
N LYS A 257 -36.02 20.08 7.07
CA LYS A 257 -36.19 20.11 5.61
C LYS A 257 -34.99 20.75 4.91
N GLY A 258 -34.45 21.85 5.43
CA GLY A 258 -33.26 22.51 4.90
C GLY A 258 -32.01 21.60 4.91
N THR A 259 -31.83 20.85 5.99
CA THR A 259 -30.74 19.87 6.11
C THR A 259 -30.89 18.76 5.07
N VAL A 260 -32.08 18.22 4.88
CA VAL A 260 -32.37 17.18 3.90
C VAL A 260 -32.18 17.69 2.46
N ASP A 261 -32.69 18.89 2.16
CA ASP A 261 -32.50 19.50 0.84
C ASP A 261 -31.03 19.77 0.51
N TYR A 262 -30.24 20.23 1.48
CA TYR A 262 -28.82 20.43 1.33
C TYR A 262 -28.12 19.09 1.03
N PHE A 263 -28.33 18.07 1.86
CA PHE A 263 -27.79 16.74 1.64
C PHE A 263 -28.14 16.20 0.24
N ALA A 264 -29.41 16.26 -0.15
CA ALA A 264 -29.85 15.70 -1.43
C ALA A 264 -29.19 16.38 -2.64
N ARG A 265 -28.99 17.70 -2.57
CA ARG A 265 -28.31 18.45 -3.64
C ARG A 265 -26.81 18.16 -3.72
N GLU A 266 -26.15 18.08 -2.56
CA GLU A 266 -24.73 17.78 -2.51
C GLU A 266 -24.42 16.35 -2.95
N PHE A 267 -25.24 15.37 -2.55
CA PHE A 267 -25.00 13.96 -2.83
C PHE A 267 -25.52 13.49 -4.19
N LEU A 268 -26.74 13.89 -4.58
CA LEU A 268 -27.42 13.46 -5.81
C LEU A 268 -27.35 14.50 -6.94
N GLY A 269 -26.86 15.69 -6.63
CA GLY A 269 -26.65 16.76 -7.60
C GLY A 269 -27.63 17.95 -7.43
N PRO A 270 -27.24 19.14 -7.94
CA PRO A 270 -27.87 20.42 -7.61
C PRO A 270 -29.33 20.57 -8.10
N LYS A 271 -29.74 19.77 -9.06
CA LYS A 271 -31.13 19.78 -9.59
C LYS A 271 -32.08 18.87 -8.81
N THR A 272 -31.59 18.12 -7.83
CA THR A 272 -32.40 17.21 -7.04
C THR A 272 -33.40 17.99 -6.19
N LYS A 273 -34.67 17.56 -6.28
CA LYS A 273 -35.76 18.04 -5.41
C LYS A 273 -36.12 16.94 -4.43
N THR A 274 -36.48 17.33 -3.22
CA THR A 274 -37.00 16.41 -2.20
C THR A 274 -38.47 16.64 -1.96
N ARG A 275 -39.17 15.63 -1.49
CA ARG A 275 -40.51 15.71 -0.91
C ARG A 275 -40.58 14.87 0.35
N LEU A 276 -41.43 15.27 1.26
CA LEU A 276 -41.67 14.57 2.51
C LEU A 276 -43.05 13.95 2.44
N ARG A 277 -43.16 12.64 2.73
CA ARG A 277 -44.42 11.92 2.87
C ARG A 277 -44.66 11.62 4.34
N PRO A 278 -45.85 11.87 4.90
CA PRO A 278 -46.15 11.46 6.28
C PRO A 278 -45.88 9.96 6.47
N SER A 279 -45.28 9.63 7.60
CA SER A 279 -44.99 8.24 8.01
C SER A 279 -45.09 8.13 9.54
N TYR A 280 -44.77 6.96 10.08
CA TYR A 280 -44.77 6.72 11.51
C TYR A 280 -43.51 5.99 11.92
N PHE A 281 -42.80 6.58 12.89
CA PHE A 281 -41.70 5.93 13.62
C PHE A 281 -41.88 6.23 15.11
N PRO A 282 -41.69 5.24 16.02
CA PRO A 282 -41.93 5.44 17.45
C PRO A 282 -41.12 6.58 18.10
N PHE A 283 -39.92 6.81 17.58
CA PHE A 283 -38.95 7.79 18.11
C PHE A 283 -39.03 9.16 17.44
N THR A 284 -39.96 9.38 16.48
CA THR A 284 -40.15 10.68 15.83
C THR A 284 -41.63 11.07 15.77
N GLU A 285 -41.94 12.37 15.94
CA GLU A 285 -43.27 12.97 15.88
C GLU A 285 -43.17 14.47 15.53
N PRO A 286 -43.59 14.93 14.32
CA PRO A 286 -44.07 14.13 13.19
C PRO A 286 -42.95 13.36 12.50
N SER A 287 -43.33 12.21 11.92
CA SER A 287 -42.44 11.36 11.12
C SER A 287 -42.65 11.57 9.64
N ALA A 288 -41.63 11.41 8.85
CA ALA A 288 -41.67 11.52 7.42
C ALA A 288 -40.73 10.53 6.71
N GLU A 289 -41.18 10.04 5.58
CA GLU A 289 -40.31 9.43 4.59
C GLU A 289 -39.84 10.49 3.59
N VAL A 290 -38.53 10.48 3.29
CA VAL A 290 -37.90 11.43 2.38
C VAL A 290 -37.74 10.78 1.01
N ASP A 291 -38.39 11.36 0.00
CA ASP A 291 -38.17 10.99 -1.39
C ASP A 291 -37.34 12.07 -2.10
N ALA A 292 -36.51 11.63 -3.05
CA ALA A 292 -35.85 12.52 -4.01
C ALA A 292 -36.33 12.28 -5.45
N THR A 293 -36.18 13.28 -6.31
CA THR A 293 -36.37 13.09 -7.74
C THR A 293 -35.46 11.97 -8.25
N CYS A 294 -36.03 11.08 -9.06
CA CYS A 294 -35.30 9.93 -9.61
C CYS A 294 -34.07 10.42 -10.40
N HIS A 295 -32.90 10.01 -10.00
CA HIS A 295 -31.63 10.38 -10.62
C HIS A 295 -31.48 9.83 -12.06
N VAL A 296 -32.20 8.73 -12.40
CA VAL A 296 -32.14 8.11 -13.73
C VAL A 296 -32.96 8.88 -14.75
N CYS A 297 -34.15 9.31 -14.39
CA CYS A 297 -35.09 9.97 -15.34
C CYS A 297 -35.31 11.45 -15.05
N GLY A 298 -34.64 12.03 -14.04
CA GLY A 298 -34.81 13.44 -13.68
C GLY A 298 -36.22 13.81 -13.25
N GLY A 299 -37.05 12.83 -12.81
CA GLY A 299 -38.42 13.05 -12.36
C GLY A 299 -39.50 12.81 -13.42
N THR A 300 -39.14 12.42 -14.65
CA THR A 300 -40.12 12.19 -15.74
C THR A 300 -40.87 10.85 -15.64
N GLY A 301 -40.37 9.93 -14.85
CA GLY A 301 -40.86 8.55 -14.72
C GLY A 301 -40.05 7.56 -15.53
N CYS A 302 -39.68 6.43 -14.91
CA CYS A 302 -38.96 5.33 -15.56
C CYS A 302 -39.20 4.01 -14.80
N ARG A 303 -38.66 2.91 -15.33
CA ARG A 303 -38.77 1.59 -14.70
C ARG A 303 -38.18 1.57 -13.27
N VAL A 304 -37.08 2.27 -13.02
CA VAL A 304 -36.41 2.31 -11.71
C VAL A 304 -37.29 2.94 -10.64
N CYS A 305 -37.93 4.07 -10.96
CA CYS A 305 -38.84 4.75 -10.03
C CYS A 305 -40.30 4.26 -10.18
N LYS A 306 -40.56 3.15 -10.88
CA LYS A 306 -41.91 2.60 -11.13
C LYS A 306 -42.87 3.68 -11.69
N GLN A 307 -42.37 4.49 -12.62
CA GLN A 307 -43.09 5.59 -13.29
C GLN A 307 -43.49 6.76 -12.38
N SER A 308 -43.14 6.75 -11.10
CA SER A 308 -43.49 7.80 -10.15
C SER A 308 -42.67 9.09 -10.29
N GLY A 309 -41.49 9.02 -10.88
CA GLY A 309 -40.52 10.12 -10.91
C GLY A 309 -39.74 10.32 -9.59
N TRP A 310 -40.08 9.56 -8.54
CA TRP A 310 -39.50 9.72 -7.20
C TRP A 310 -38.90 8.41 -6.69
N ILE A 311 -37.86 8.52 -5.88
CA ILE A 311 -37.21 7.39 -5.20
C ILE A 311 -37.17 7.73 -3.71
N GLU A 312 -37.66 6.81 -2.89
CA GLU A 312 -37.51 6.90 -1.44
C GLU A 312 -36.03 6.76 -1.04
N LEU A 313 -35.55 7.67 -0.23
CA LEU A 313 -34.19 7.69 0.28
C LEU A 313 -34.10 7.10 1.69
N PHE A 314 -34.91 7.64 2.63
CA PHE A 314 -34.82 7.29 4.04
C PHE A 314 -36.00 7.81 4.87
N GLY A 315 -36.09 7.27 6.10
CA GLY A 315 -37.02 7.75 7.12
C GLY A 315 -36.41 8.83 8.01
N ALA A 316 -37.20 9.78 8.47
CA ALA A 316 -36.78 10.89 9.30
C ALA A 316 -37.96 11.51 10.07
N GLY A 317 -37.70 12.51 10.92
CA GLY A 317 -38.74 13.26 11.61
C GLY A 317 -38.22 14.13 12.73
N MET A 318 -39.12 14.88 13.37
CA MET A 318 -38.79 15.56 14.64
C MET A 318 -38.70 14.53 15.75
N VAL A 319 -37.73 14.71 16.66
CA VAL A 319 -37.53 13.79 17.79
C VAL A 319 -38.80 13.77 18.67
N ASN A 320 -39.31 12.58 18.95
CA ASN A 320 -40.46 12.43 19.82
C ASN A 320 -40.13 12.92 21.25
N PRO A 321 -40.99 13.78 21.86
CA PRO A 321 -40.79 14.28 23.23
C PRO A 321 -40.50 13.20 24.27
N ALA A 322 -41.08 11.99 24.12
CA ALA A 322 -40.83 10.88 25.02
C ALA A 322 -39.35 10.48 25.06
N VAL A 323 -38.62 10.59 23.96
CA VAL A 323 -37.18 10.26 23.89
C VAL A 323 -36.35 11.20 24.78
N TYR A 324 -36.72 12.47 24.87
CA TYR A 324 -36.06 13.43 25.75
C TYR A 324 -36.18 13.06 27.24
N GLY A 325 -37.34 12.47 27.63
CA GLY A 325 -37.54 11.98 28.99
C GLY A 325 -36.50 10.94 29.44
N PHE A 326 -36.05 10.05 28.53
CA PHE A 326 -35.05 9.02 28.85
C PHE A 326 -33.65 9.59 29.09
N VAL A 327 -33.34 10.78 28.53
CA VAL A 327 -32.05 11.43 28.64
C VAL A 327 -32.04 12.64 29.56
N GLY A 328 -33.19 12.94 30.21
CA GLY A 328 -33.34 14.04 31.14
C GLY A 328 -33.32 15.42 30.49
N TYR A 329 -33.74 15.52 29.25
CA TYR A 329 -33.92 16.80 28.55
C TYR A 329 -35.38 17.31 28.74
N ASP A 330 -35.53 18.60 28.85
CA ASP A 330 -36.84 19.27 28.94
C ASP A 330 -37.42 19.41 27.53
N PRO A 331 -38.56 18.69 27.20
CA PRO A 331 -39.16 18.73 25.89
C PRO A 331 -39.84 20.07 25.57
N GLU A 332 -40.15 20.91 26.57
CA GLU A 332 -40.66 22.25 26.36
C GLU A 332 -39.56 23.24 25.96
N LYS A 333 -38.30 22.91 26.25
CA LYS A 333 -37.17 23.75 25.98
C LYS A 333 -36.39 23.33 24.72
N TYR A 334 -36.29 22.04 24.49
CA TYR A 334 -35.50 21.50 23.40
C TYR A 334 -36.33 20.81 22.35
N SER A 335 -36.01 21.09 21.12
CA SER A 335 -36.54 20.40 19.96
C SER A 335 -35.42 19.85 19.09
N GLY A 336 -35.73 18.96 18.18
CA GLY A 336 -34.71 18.38 17.31
C GLY A 336 -35.31 17.51 16.22
N PHE A 337 -34.45 17.07 15.31
CA PHE A 337 -34.81 16.13 14.27
C PHE A 337 -33.80 15.00 14.16
N ALA A 338 -34.24 13.86 13.65
CA ALA A 338 -33.40 12.73 13.35
C ALA A 338 -33.70 12.16 11.95
N PHE A 339 -32.72 11.52 11.34
CA PHE A 339 -32.83 10.84 10.06
C PHE A 339 -31.93 9.60 10.02
N GLY A 340 -32.32 8.59 9.21
CA GLY A 340 -31.51 7.35 9.07
C GLY A 340 -31.47 6.85 7.63
N MET A 341 -30.27 6.76 7.06
CA MET A 341 -30.02 6.41 5.66
C MET A 341 -29.26 5.10 5.53
N GLY A 342 -29.73 4.21 4.63
CA GLY A 342 -28.99 3.02 4.22
C GLY A 342 -27.87 3.38 3.23
N VAL A 343 -26.61 3.25 3.66
CA VAL A 343 -25.44 3.65 2.87
C VAL A 343 -25.27 2.75 1.65
N ASP A 344 -25.55 1.46 1.78
CA ASP A 344 -25.51 0.49 0.67
C ASP A 344 -26.44 0.91 -0.46
N ARG A 345 -27.67 1.31 -0.13
CA ARG A 345 -28.66 1.79 -1.11
C ARG A 345 -28.21 3.09 -1.78
N LEU A 346 -27.64 4.02 -1.02
CA LEU A 346 -27.08 5.26 -1.57
C LEU A 346 -25.90 4.97 -2.50
N ALA A 347 -25.01 4.04 -2.12
CA ALA A 347 -23.91 3.59 -2.98
C ALA A 347 -24.42 2.96 -4.27
N MET A 348 -25.39 2.06 -4.18
CA MET A 348 -26.01 1.44 -5.37
C MET A 348 -26.61 2.49 -6.31
N MET A 349 -27.33 3.47 -5.79
CA MET A 349 -27.91 4.55 -6.58
C MET A 349 -26.83 5.39 -7.26
N LYS A 350 -25.77 5.74 -6.55
CA LYS A 350 -24.71 6.62 -7.06
C LYS A 350 -23.85 5.95 -8.13
N TYR A 351 -23.50 4.70 -7.91
CA TYR A 351 -22.57 3.95 -8.78
C TYR A 351 -23.28 3.02 -9.78
N GLY A 352 -24.61 2.99 -9.78
CA GLY A 352 -25.38 2.15 -10.69
C GLY A 352 -25.26 0.65 -10.40
N VAL A 353 -24.99 0.27 -9.15
CA VAL A 353 -24.91 -1.14 -8.73
C VAL A 353 -26.33 -1.70 -8.62
N THR A 354 -26.58 -2.86 -9.23
CA THR A 354 -27.94 -3.42 -9.35
C THR A 354 -28.34 -4.33 -8.19
N GLU A 355 -27.36 -4.91 -7.49
CA GLU A 355 -27.60 -5.91 -6.45
C GLU A 355 -26.71 -5.68 -5.24
N VAL A 356 -27.28 -5.75 -4.03
CA VAL A 356 -26.55 -5.61 -2.75
C VAL A 356 -25.43 -6.63 -2.59
N PRO A 357 -25.59 -7.92 -2.95
CA PRO A 357 -24.52 -8.91 -2.80
C PRO A 357 -23.20 -8.54 -3.48
N LEU A 358 -23.21 -7.80 -4.59
CA LEU A 358 -22.01 -7.35 -5.29
C LEU A 358 -21.08 -6.50 -4.40
N LEU A 359 -21.65 -5.77 -3.46
CA LEU A 359 -20.91 -4.95 -2.49
C LEU A 359 -20.15 -5.79 -1.44
N PHE A 360 -20.50 -7.07 -1.26
CA PHE A 360 -19.97 -7.94 -0.19
C PHE A 360 -19.21 -9.16 -0.68
N GLN A 361 -19.31 -9.51 -1.97
CA GLN A 361 -18.64 -10.69 -2.54
C GLN A 361 -17.14 -10.55 -2.73
N ASN A 362 -16.59 -9.34 -2.59
CA ASN A 362 -15.17 -9.04 -2.79
C ASN A 362 -14.62 -9.48 -4.17
N ASP A 363 -15.45 -9.48 -5.21
CA ASP A 363 -15.00 -9.77 -6.57
C ASP A 363 -14.10 -8.63 -7.07
N VAL A 364 -12.82 -8.95 -7.27
CA VAL A 364 -11.80 -7.98 -7.72
C VAL A 364 -12.16 -7.36 -9.07
N ARG A 365 -12.87 -8.08 -9.96
CA ARG A 365 -13.31 -7.57 -11.26
C ARG A 365 -14.38 -6.49 -11.10
N PHE A 366 -15.24 -6.65 -10.09
CA PHE A 366 -16.22 -5.63 -9.71
C PHE A 366 -15.53 -4.42 -9.08
N LEU A 367 -14.69 -4.64 -8.07
CA LEU A 367 -14.02 -3.56 -7.33
C LEU A 367 -13.14 -2.68 -8.22
N LYS A 368 -12.44 -3.27 -9.20
CA LYS A 368 -11.59 -2.52 -10.15
C LYS A 368 -12.34 -1.57 -11.10
N GLN A 369 -13.65 -1.66 -11.20
CA GLN A 369 -14.46 -0.75 -12.03
C GLN A 369 -14.62 0.64 -11.39
N PHE A 370 -14.27 0.79 -10.12
CA PHE A 370 -14.49 2.00 -9.33
C PHE A 370 -13.14 2.48 -8.75
N PRO A 371 -12.36 3.23 -9.49
CA PRO A 371 -11.03 3.72 -9.08
C PRO A 371 -11.08 4.76 -7.96
#